data_50d19e157f53b1d3b8faf452f670859c
#
_entry.id   50d19e157f53b1d3b8faf452f670859c
#
_cell.length_a   1.000
_cell.length_b   1.000
_cell.length_c   1.000
_cell.angle_alpha   90.00
_cell.angle_beta   90.00
_cell.angle_gamma   90.00
#
_symmetry.space_group_name_H-M   'P 1'
#
loop_
_entity.id
_entity.type
_entity.pdbx_description
1 polymer ?
#
loop_
_entity_poly.entity_id
_entity_poly.type
_entity_poly.pdbx_seq_one_letter_code
_entity_poly.pdbx_strand_id
1 'polypeptide(L)'
;MRARSLHALCGLAASVLLAACATVTAAAAPAPPGSRTEKWIDLQVGDCLADLPPADLSRVTVNVVDCATAHLAEVYLRAPMAVNAAVANVANRDCAAGFAPYTGRPVDGSPFSITFLIDSNQDRTGANPMPSTLICLLQAANGQPLTGSARR
;
A
#
# COMPACT_ATOMS: atom_id res chain seq x y z
N MET A 1 45.56 -62.64 -36.65
CA MET A 1 45.31 -63.75 -35.69
C MET A 1 44.25 -63.30 -34.67
N ARG A 2 43.14 -64.04 -34.63
CA ARG A 2 42.19 -64.26 -33.53
C ARG A 2 41.78 -63.03 -32.70
N ALA A 3 40.63 -62.37 -32.94
CA ALA A 3 39.29 -62.71 -32.42
C ALA A 3 39.24 -62.95 -30.91
N ARG A 4 38.43 -62.09 -30.23
CA ARG A 4 37.49 -62.56 -29.21
C ARG A 4 36.52 -61.37 -28.82
N SER A 5 35.31 -61.58 -29.23
CA SER A 5 34.12 -60.87 -28.74
C SER A 5 33.95 -61.08 -27.24
N LEU A 6 33.49 -60.03 -26.54
CA LEU A 6 32.81 -60.20 -25.27
C LEU A 6 31.64 -59.20 -25.23
N HIS A 7 30.47 -59.78 -25.33
CA HIS A 7 29.20 -59.14 -25.10
C HIS A 7 29.03 -58.87 -23.58
N ALA A 8 28.77 -57.68 -23.19
CA ALA A 8 28.21 -57.38 -21.83
C ALA A 8 26.94 -56.62 -21.97
N LEU A 9 25.89 -57.33 -21.68
CA LEU A 9 24.56 -56.79 -21.42
C LEU A 9 24.62 -55.94 -20.14
N CYS A 10 24.21 -54.68 -20.21
CA CYS A 10 23.90 -53.90 -19.02
C CYS A 10 22.53 -53.30 -19.14
N GLY A 11 21.71 -53.70 -18.19
CA GLY A 11 20.27 -53.42 -18.13
C GLY A 11 19.93 -51.97 -17.93
N LEU A 12 18.83 -51.59 -18.54
CA LEU A 12 18.10 -50.36 -18.33
C LEU A 12 17.44 -50.38 -16.94
N ALA A 13 17.97 -49.60 -16.00
CA ALA A 13 17.29 -49.24 -14.78
C ALA A 13 16.62 -47.87 -15.00
N ALA A 14 15.35 -47.90 -15.31
CA ALA A 14 14.51 -46.69 -15.35
C ALA A 14 14.21 -46.23 -13.93
N SER A 15 14.93 -45.20 -13.46
CA SER A 15 14.65 -44.53 -12.19
C SER A 15 13.57 -43.50 -12.44
N VAL A 16 12.36 -43.78 -12.02
CA VAL A 16 11.24 -42.83 -11.97
C VAL A 16 11.46 -41.91 -10.78
N LEU A 17 11.92 -40.69 -11.02
CA LEU A 17 11.94 -39.61 -10.03
C LEU A 17 10.54 -38.99 -9.92
N LEU A 18 9.79 -39.38 -8.90
CA LEU A 18 8.61 -38.69 -8.48
C LEU A 18 9.02 -37.33 -7.87
N ALA A 19 8.91 -36.26 -8.63
CA ALA A 19 9.01 -34.91 -8.11
C ALA A 19 7.72 -34.61 -7.30
N ALA A 20 7.80 -34.70 -5.98
CA ALA A 20 6.76 -34.21 -5.08
C ALA A 20 6.77 -32.67 -5.14
N CYS A 21 5.83 -32.08 -5.86
CA CYS A 21 5.53 -30.65 -5.78
C CYS A 21 4.93 -30.36 -4.40
N ALA A 22 5.75 -29.98 -3.43
CA ALA A 22 5.28 -29.40 -2.18
C ALA A 22 4.72 -28.01 -2.49
N THR A 23 3.42 -27.87 -2.51
CA THR A 23 2.74 -26.56 -2.53
C THR A 23 3.01 -25.90 -1.18
N VAL A 24 3.95 -24.97 -1.16
CA VAL A 24 4.16 -24.10 0.01
C VAL A 24 2.99 -23.15 0.04
N THR A 25 1.99 -23.47 0.85
CA THR A 25 0.95 -22.54 1.24
C THR A 25 1.62 -21.48 2.12
N ALA A 26 1.89 -20.30 1.57
CA ALA A 26 2.35 -19.17 2.35
C ALA A 26 1.21 -18.82 3.32
N ALA A 27 1.36 -19.21 4.58
CA ALA A 27 0.49 -18.73 5.64
C ALA A 27 0.70 -17.22 5.76
N ALA A 28 -0.38 -16.44 5.60
CA ALA A 28 -0.34 -15.02 5.87
C ALA A 28 0.13 -14.80 7.31
N ALA A 29 1.13 -13.92 7.48
CA ALA A 29 1.62 -13.58 8.82
C ALA A 29 0.45 -13.04 9.66
N PRO A 30 0.34 -13.37 10.94
CA PRO A 30 -0.70 -12.83 11.80
C PRO A 30 -0.58 -11.30 11.83
N ALA A 31 -1.73 -10.62 11.74
CA ALA A 31 -1.78 -9.17 11.81
C ALA A 31 -1.19 -8.68 13.15
N PRO A 32 -0.47 -7.56 13.18
CA PRO A 32 0.06 -6.98 14.41
C PRO A 32 -1.07 -6.72 15.41
N PRO A 33 -0.83 -6.86 16.73
CA PRO A 33 -1.82 -6.52 17.74
C PRO A 33 -2.22 -5.05 17.61
N GLY A 34 -3.52 -4.76 17.66
CA GLY A 34 -4.05 -3.40 17.47
C GLY A 34 -4.28 -3.00 16.01
N SER A 35 -4.04 -3.89 15.04
CA SER A 35 -4.36 -3.61 13.63
C SER A 35 -5.86 -3.80 13.36
N ARG A 36 -6.40 -2.93 12.50
CA ARG A 36 -7.77 -3.02 11.98
C ARG A 36 -7.76 -2.87 10.46
N THR A 37 -8.69 -3.54 9.80
CA THR A 37 -8.88 -3.38 8.36
C THR A 37 -10.03 -2.41 8.13
N GLU A 38 -9.80 -1.36 7.37
CA GLU A 38 -10.79 -0.34 7.04
C GLU A 38 -10.87 -0.10 5.54
N LYS A 39 -11.99 0.46 5.10
CA LYS A 39 -12.06 1.01 3.76
C LYS A 39 -11.21 2.28 3.71
N TRP A 40 -10.42 2.44 2.66
CA TRP A 40 -9.55 3.62 2.54
C TRP A 40 -10.33 4.95 2.52
N ILE A 41 -11.60 4.95 2.06
CA ILE A 41 -12.47 6.14 2.09
C ILE A 41 -12.88 6.57 3.50
N ASP A 42 -12.82 5.66 4.46
CA ASP A 42 -13.21 5.88 5.86
C ASP A 42 -12.03 6.30 6.75
N LEU A 43 -10.80 6.30 6.20
CA LEU A 43 -9.58 6.70 6.93
C LEU A 43 -9.72 8.07 7.60
N GLN A 44 -9.21 8.19 8.80
CA GLN A 44 -9.24 9.40 9.60
C GLN A 44 -7.84 10.03 9.73
N VAL A 45 -7.81 11.32 10.03
CA VAL A 45 -6.53 12.03 10.31
C VAL A 45 -5.88 11.42 11.54
N GLY A 46 -4.63 10.99 11.39
CA GLY A 46 -3.84 10.27 12.40
C GLY A 46 -3.80 8.76 12.22
N ASP A 47 -4.52 8.19 11.23
CA ASP A 47 -4.40 6.78 10.92
C ASP A 47 -3.05 6.45 10.28
N CYS A 48 -2.36 5.43 10.80
CA CYS A 48 -1.11 4.91 10.27
C CYS A 48 -1.37 3.61 9.51
N LEU A 49 -0.87 3.52 8.28
CA LEU A 49 -1.16 2.44 7.34
C LEU A 49 0.01 1.48 7.21
N ALA A 50 -0.21 0.20 7.53
CA ALA A 50 0.80 -0.84 7.33
C ALA A 50 1.06 -1.13 5.84
N ASP A 51 0.07 -0.86 4.98
CA ASP A 51 0.13 -1.04 3.54
C ASP A 51 -0.45 0.18 2.81
N LEU A 52 0.07 0.45 1.63
CA LEU A 52 -0.43 1.55 0.81
C LEU A 52 -1.65 1.10 0.01
N PRO A 53 -2.66 1.95 -0.16
CA PRO A 53 -3.69 1.72 -1.16
C PRO A 53 -3.04 1.57 -2.54
N PRO A 54 -3.44 0.58 -3.35
CA PRO A 54 -2.90 0.44 -4.69
C PRO A 54 -3.31 1.64 -5.56
N ALA A 55 -2.43 2.03 -6.49
CA ALA A 55 -2.66 3.17 -7.36
C ALA A 55 -3.92 3.02 -8.25
N ASP A 56 -4.29 1.80 -8.58
CA ASP A 56 -5.47 1.47 -9.39
C ASP A 56 -6.75 1.30 -8.55
N LEU A 57 -6.66 1.48 -7.23
CA LEU A 57 -7.78 1.31 -6.29
C LEU A 57 -8.49 -0.05 -6.40
N SER A 58 -7.80 -1.07 -6.92
CA SER A 58 -8.33 -2.44 -7.03
C SER A 58 -8.65 -3.05 -5.66
N ARG A 59 -7.98 -2.57 -4.62
CA ARG A 59 -8.22 -2.95 -3.24
C ARG A 59 -8.97 -1.83 -2.50
N VAL A 60 -10.12 -2.18 -1.96
CA VAL A 60 -11.01 -1.24 -1.25
C VAL A 60 -10.56 -0.99 0.19
N THR A 61 -9.83 -1.95 0.79
CA THR A 61 -9.45 -1.93 2.21
C THR A 61 -7.95 -1.79 2.39
N VAL A 62 -7.56 -1.19 3.51
CA VAL A 62 -6.19 -1.03 3.98
C VAL A 62 -6.08 -1.50 5.44
N ASN A 63 -4.86 -1.82 5.87
CA ASN A 63 -4.60 -2.19 7.26
C ASN A 63 -4.09 -0.97 8.02
N VAL A 64 -4.87 -0.54 9.01
CA VAL A 64 -4.51 0.53 9.94
C VAL A 64 -3.87 -0.10 11.17
N VAL A 65 -2.76 0.47 11.61
CA VAL A 65 -1.97 0.02 12.76
C VAL A 65 -1.71 1.17 13.73
N ASP A 66 -1.24 0.84 14.92
CA ASP A 66 -0.71 1.84 15.83
C ASP A 66 0.53 2.51 15.20
N CYS A 67 0.59 3.85 15.26
CA CYS A 67 1.71 4.61 14.68
C CYS A 67 3.06 4.31 15.34
N ALA A 68 3.09 3.77 16.56
CA ALA A 68 4.31 3.26 17.19
C ALA A 68 4.86 2.01 16.48
N THR A 69 4.02 1.32 15.71
CA THR A 69 4.40 0.18 14.87
C THR A 69 4.94 0.68 13.53
N ALA A 70 5.83 -0.09 12.91
CA ALA A 70 6.33 0.21 11.56
C ALA A 70 5.16 0.29 10.56
N HIS A 71 5.06 1.40 9.83
CA HIS A 71 3.98 1.69 8.90
C HIS A 71 4.51 2.44 7.66
N LEU A 72 3.76 2.42 6.57
CA LEU A 72 4.20 2.99 5.29
C LEU A 72 3.67 4.39 5.03
N ALA A 73 2.54 4.73 5.62
CA ALA A 73 1.95 6.06 5.46
C ALA A 73 1.17 6.48 6.70
N GLU A 74 0.95 7.78 6.84
CA GLU A 74 0.10 8.38 7.86
C GLU A 74 -0.85 9.39 7.20
N VAL A 75 -2.13 9.34 7.57
CA VAL A 75 -3.14 10.29 7.11
C VAL A 75 -2.99 11.60 7.89
N TYR A 76 -2.69 12.70 7.20
CA TYR A 76 -2.51 13.98 7.88
C TYR A 76 -3.56 15.05 7.55
N LEU A 77 -4.34 14.84 6.47
CA LEU A 77 -5.42 15.75 6.10
C LEU A 77 -6.58 14.99 5.49
N ARG A 78 -7.78 15.41 5.84
CA ARG A 78 -9.04 15.08 5.17
C ARG A 78 -9.77 16.37 4.84
N ALA A 79 -10.13 16.58 3.60
CA ALA A 79 -10.79 17.81 3.16
C ALA A 79 -11.85 17.52 2.09
N PRO A 80 -12.92 18.31 2.04
CA PRO A 80 -13.86 18.27 0.94
C PRO A 80 -13.21 18.85 -0.33
N MET A 81 -13.44 18.20 -1.47
CA MET A 81 -13.03 18.72 -2.78
C MET A 81 -14.26 19.06 -3.60
N ALA A 82 -14.34 20.31 -4.06
CA ALA A 82 -15.47 20.78 -4.85
C ALA A 82 -15.65 19.97 -6.13
N VAL A 83 -16.90 19.74 -6.49
CA VAL A 83 -17.25 19.14 -7.79
C VAL A 83 -16.72 20.03 -8.92
N ASN A 84 -16.17 19.41 -9.96
CA ASN A 84 -15.53 20.09 -11.11
C ASN A 84 -14.21 20.83 -10.83
N ALA A 85 -13.58 20.61 -9.68
CA ALA A 85 -12.22 21.07 -9.46
C ALA A 85 -11.24 20.42 -10.44
N ALA A 86 -10.14 21.12 -10.76
CA ALA A 86 -8.99 20.54 -11.43
C ALA A 86 -8.28 19.59 -10.44
N VAL A 87 -8.73 18.34 -10.41
CA VAL A 87 -8.52 17.35 -9.35
C VAL A 87 -7.07 17.31 -8.85
N ALA A 88 -6.11 17.12 -9.75
CA ALA A 88 -4.70 17.00 -9.36
C ALA A 88 -4.14 18.30 -8.77
N ASN A 89 -4.47 19.46 -9.34
CA ASN A 89 -3.98 20.75 -8.88
C ASN A 89 -4.54 21.13 -7.51
N VAL A 90 -5.83 20.88 -7.30
CA VAL A 90 -6.49 21.15 -6.02
C VAL A 90 -5.96 20.23 -4.94
N ALA A 91 -5.84 18.92 -5.23
CA ALA A 91 -5.31 17.94 -4.29
C ALA A 91 -3.86 18.28 -3.87
N ASN A 92 -2.99 18.55 -4.83
CA ASN A 92 -1.60 18.92 -4.54
C ASN A 92 -1.50 20.18 -3.68
N ARG A 93 -2.26 21.23 -4.03
CA ARG A 93 -2.28 22.49 -3.26
C ARG A 93 -2.77 22.27 -1.84
N ASP A 94 -3.90 21.58 -1.68
CA ASP A 94 -4.56 21.43 -0.37
C ASP A 94 -3.76 20.49 0.53
N CYS A 95 -3.20 19.40 -0.02
CA CYS A 95 -2.29 18.53 0.71
C CYS A 95 -1.01 19.28 1.14
N ALA A 96 -0.39 20.07 0.26
CA ALA A 96 0.78 20.85 0.61
C ALA A 96 0.46 21.88 1.71
N ALA A 97 -0.70 22.55 1.64
CA ALA A 97 -1.13 23.52 2.64
C ALA A 97 -1.41 22.87 4.02
N GLY A 98 -1.94 21.64 4.05
CA GLY A 98 -2.24 20.92 5.29
C GLY A 98 -1.02 20.30 5.97
N PHE A 99 0.10 20.17 5.26
CA PHE A 99 1.27 19.44 5.75
C PHE A 99 1.96 20.12 6.94
N ALA A 100 2.30 21.41 6.81
CA ALA A 100 2.99 22.16 7.86
C ALA A 100 2.16 22.31 9.15
N PRO A 101 0.83 22.56 9.10
CA PRO A 101 -0.02 22.55 10.28
C PRO A 101 0.01 21.21 11.04
N TYR A 102 0.12 20.10 10.33
CA TYR A 102 0.14 18.76 10.94
C TYR A 102 1.52 18.39 11.49
N THR A 103 2.56 18.56 10.70
CA THR A 103 3.93 18.08 11.02
C THR A 103 4.79 19.10 11.75
N GLY A 104 4.38 20.38 11.76
CA GLY A 104 5.21 21.49 12.25
C GLY A 104 6.40 21.83 11.36
N ARG A 105 6.47 21.34 10.11
CA ARG A 105 7.59 21.48 9.18
C ARG A 105 7.08 21.86 7.79
N PRO A 106 7.85 22.59 6.98
CA PRO A 106 7.53 22.77 5.56
C PRO A 106 7.69 21.43 4.80
N VAL A 107 7.03 21.33 3.65
CA VAL A 107 7.17 20.17 2.75
C VAL A 107 8.59 20.09 2.21
N ASP A 108 9.10 21.23 1.74
CA ASP A 108 10.44 21.33 1.14
C ASP A 108 11.51 21.03 2.17
N GLY A 109 12.40 20.10 1.83
CA GLY A 109 13.48 19.67 2.72
C GLY A 109 13.03 18.74 3.85
N SER A 110 11.75 18.34 3.90
CA SER A 110 11.28 17.34 4.86
C SER A 110 11.72 15.92 4.47
N PRO A 111 11.82 14.99 5.42
CA PRO A 111 12.08 13.59 5.12
C PRO A 111 10.85 12.84 4.58
N PHE A 112 9.75 13.56 4.31
CA PHE A 112 8.49 12.99 3.88
C PHE A 112 8.17 13.35 2.44
N SER A 113 7.46 12.47 1.76
CA SER A 113 6.75 12.70 0.50
C SER A 113 5.24 12.71 0.75
N ILE A 114 4.51 13.41 -0.10
CA ILE A 114 3.06 13.52 -0.03
C ILE A 114 2.45 12.72 -1.17
N THR A 115 1.39 11.97 -0.85
CA THR A 115 0.48 11.38 -1.81
C THR A 115 -0.95 11.64 -1.38
N PHE A 116 -1.93 11.34 -2.25
CA PHE A 116 -3.33 11.55 -1.91
C PHE A 116 -4.24 10.51 -2.55
N LEU A 117 -5.40 10.35 -1.94
CA LEU A 117 -6.52 9.57 -2.45
C LEU A 117 -7.71 10.51 -2.61
N ILE A 118 -8.56 10.24 -3.59
CA ILE A 118 -9.77 11.00 -3.82
C ILE A 118 -10.93 10.03 -3.93
N ASP A 119 -11.90 10.20 -3.04
CA ASP A 119 -13.16 9.49 -3.14
C ASP A 119 -13.96 10.03 -4.33
N SER A 120 -14.23 9.14 -5.28
CA SER A 120 -14.97 9.47 -6.51
C SER A 120 -16.49 9.32 -6.38
N ASN A 121 -17.02 9.08 -5.17
CA ASN A 121 -18.46 8.96 -4.91
C ASN A 121 -19.20 10.32 -5.02
N GLN A 122 -18.87 11.08 -6.06
CA GLN A 122 -19.56 12.34 -6.32
C GLN A 122 -20.95 12.07 -6.88
N ASP A 123 -21.99 12.55 -6.21
CA ASP A 123 -23.27 12.74 -6.87
C ASP A 123 -23.27 14.09 -7.59
N ARG A 124 -23.14 14.06 -8.92
CA ARG A 124 -23.16 15.26 -9.77
C ARG A 124 -24.54 15.59 -10.32
N THR A 125 -25.55 14.78 -10.01
CA THR A 125 -26.86 14.82 -10.65
C THR A 125 -27.91 15.56 -9.84
N GLY A 126 -27.64 15.83 -8.56
CA GLY A 126 -28.56 16.50 -7.65
C GLY A 126 -28.43 18.03 -7.64
N ALA A 127 -29.46 18.71 -7.12
CA ALA A 127 -29.43 20.16 -6.85
C ALA A 127 -28.34 20.57 -5.83
N ASN A 128 -27.88 19.60 -5.01
CA ASN A 128 -26.79 19.75 -4.05
C ASN A 128 -25.75 18.67 -4.31
N PRO A 129 -24.80 18.89 -5.23
CA PRO A 129 -23.78 17.90 -5.55
C PRO A 129 -22.92 17.60 -4.32
N MET A 130 -22.78 16.31 -3.99
CA MET A 130 -21.92 15.88 -2.90
C MET A 130 -20.45 16.04 -3.31
N PRO A 131 -19.62 16.76 -2.53
CA PRO A 131 -18.22 16.91 -2.83
C PRO A 131 -17.48 15.57 -2.65
N SER A 132 -16.40 15.38 -3.41
CA SER A 132 -15.43 14.32 -3.12
C SER A 132 -14.71 14.57 -1.82
N THR A 133 -14.17 13.52 -1.22
CA THR A 133 -13.25 13.62 -0.09
C THR A 133 -11.82 13.46 -0.59
N LEU A 134 -10.98 14.42 -0.28
CA LEU A 134 -9.54 14.36 -0.44
C LEU A 134 -8.92 13.80 0.86
N ILE A 135 -8.08 12.79 0.73
CA ILE A 135 -7.32 12.19 1.84
C ILE A 135 -5.84 12.32 1.50
N CYS A 136 -5.10 13.11 2.29
CA CYS A 136 -3.67 13.31 2.09
C CYS A 136 -2.87 12.40 3.03
N LEU A 137 -1.89 11.73 2.45
CA LEU A 137 -1.01 10.79 3.12
C LEU A 137 0.43 11.30 3.07
N LEU A 138 1.16 11.20 4.16
CA LEU A 138 2.60 11.34 4.17
C LEU A 138 3.27 9.97 4.23
N GLN A 139 4.44 9.86 3.62
CA GLN A 139 5.29 8.67 3.54
C GLN A 139 6.73 9.10 3.73
N ALA A 140 7.62 8.18 4.13
CA ALA A 140 9.05 8.48 4.09
C ALA A 140 9.50 8.69 2.63
N ALA A 141 10.22 9.78 2.35
CA ALA A 141 10.71 10.11 1.01
C ALA A 141 11.69 9.05 0.45
N ASN A 142 12.33 8.29 1.31
CA ASN A 142 13.24 7.19 0.95
C ASN A 142 12.53 5.84 0.80
N GLY A 143 11.20 5.79 0.94
CA GLY A 143 10.40 4.57 0.83
C GLY A 143 10.54 3.58 2.00
N GLN A 144 11.23 3.96 3.07
CA GLN A 144 11.36 3.12 4.26
C GLN A 144 10.12 3.26 5.16
N PRO A 145 9.82 2.24 5.97
CA PRO A 145 8.75 2.36 6.97
C PRO A 145 9.01 3.51 7.96
N LEU A 146 7.95 4.18 8.32
CA LEU A 146 7.90 5.13 9.42
C LEU A 146 7.73 4.40 10.75
N THR A 147 8.16 5.03 11.85
CA THR A 147 7.89 4.59 13.22
C THR A 147 7.58 5.83 14.05
N GLY A 148 6.45 5.83 14.72
CA GLY A 148 5.93 7.02 15.39
C GLY A 148 5.15 7.93 14.46
N SER A 149 4.22 8.71 15.03
CA SER A 149 3.44 9.69 14.26
C SER A 149 4.31 10.89 13.88
N ALA A 150 4.08 11.43 12.68
CA ALA A 150 4.66 12.69 12.22
C ALA A 150 3.93 13.92 12.79
N ARG A 151 2.86 13.71 13.54
CA ARG A 151 2.07 14.77 14.19
C ARG A 151 2.92 15.53 15.21
N ARG A 152 2.80 16.85 15.17
CA ARG A 152 3.43 17.75 16.14
C ARG A 152 2.77 17.66 17.52
#